data_928deb8cf89d82e4c654bb0495dd8cb9
#
_entry.id   928deb8cf89d82e4c654bb0495dd8cb9
#
_cell.length_a   1.000
_cell.length_b   1.000
_cell.length_c   1.000
_cell.angle_alpha   90.00
_cell.angle_beta   90.00
_cell.angle_gamma   90.00
#
_symmetry.space_group_name_H-M   'P 1'
#
loop_
_entity.id
_entity.type
_entity.pdbx_description
1 polymer ?
#
loop_
_entity_poly.entity_id
_entity_poly.type
_entity_poly.pdbx_seq_one_letter_code
_entity_poly.pdbx_strand_id
1 'polypeptide(L)'
;MIKIIFYFAAGSLFLSGLAGNITEENQELALHHFMQGEFLVNQGNYALAILEFQDALDLDPNAPTIHVSIADAYRRLGKNKRAENHLQVAIELNPDEVEAYEILGKIYILQKRLPQAEAAFRELTRLDPDNIDHLYALADLARLQKQWDIAIDYYLEAYRVNSMAVKGLEQALQISLATNKFERAEEICDLLLEEEPENEKYLETLRDLALFDNDFEKALKTIQVLETTRGPTVELLIQKSALYEELDDSENALKEILKAFGRDSLNSDVLNRLVNLLLNDKQIDRAENYNQLLIEKFPDDVRGFINTGFLALNRNKPEDAIVALSSCVEKFPNEFTVHYLLGTSYYQVKDYGNAEVYLSQALGIFPDSRNTKHNLALIYDQIGEWSKSDELYLDLVATDSTDAQAFNNYAYSLADRNEDFELALELAKNAIRLVPKSAPYLDTIGWIYYKLNDYEKAIEFIRESLSIDSSNPVIQDHLNAVIKAKSMHVVDKGIQQAGITDTTKATLPFKE
;
A
#
# COMPACT_ATOMS: atom_id res chain seq x y z
N MET A 1 -12.31 52.86 -20.80
CA MET A 1 -13.40 53.85 -20.76
C MET A 1 -14.56 53.42 -19.85
N ILE A 2 -14.85 52.14 -19.66
CA ILE A 2 -15.96 51.63 -18.83
C ILE A 2 -15.66 51.66 -17.32
N LYS A 3 -14.39 51.51 -16.90
CA LYS A 3 -14.00 51.59 -15.45
C LYS A 3 -14.13 52.98 -14.84
N ILE A 4 -14.04 54.05 -15.63
CA ILE A 4 -14.13 55.45 -15.14
C ILE A 4 -15.55 55.82 -14.71
N ILE A 5 -16.58 55.19 -15.28
CA ILE A 5 -17.98 55.55 -15.01
C ILE A 5 -18.50 54.95 -13.71
N PHE A 6 -17.94 53.80 -13.24
CA PHE A 6 -18.38 53.14 -12.00
C PHE A 6 -17.85 53.84 -10.73
N TYR A 7 -16.71 54.52 -10.79
CA TYR A 7 -16.13 55.23 -9.63
C TYR A 7 -16.92 56.53 -9.26
N PHE A 8 -17.68 57.08 -10.19
CA PHE A 8 -18.48 58.31 -9.92
C PHE A 8 -19.72 58.08 -9.08
N ALA A 9 -20.27 56.88 -9.01
CA ALA A 9 -21.52 56.62 -8.27
C ALA A 9 -21.28 56.23 -6.81
N ALA A 10 -20.10 55.72 -6.44
CA ALA A 10 -19.81 55.30 -5.07
C ALA A 10 -19.17 56.40 -4.18
N GLY A 11 -18.55 57.39 -4.80
CA GLY A 11 -17.79 58.45 -4.06
C GLY A 11 -18.68 59.51 -3.41
N SER A 12 -19.99 59.58 -3.74
CA SER A 12 -20.85 60.71 -3.25
C SER A 12 -21.65 60.40 -1.99
N LEU A 13 -21.52 59.22 -1.35
CA LEU A 13 -22.40 58.80 -0.25
C LEU A 13 -21.69 58.58 1.12
N PHE A 14 -20.42 58.78 1.25
CA PHE A 14 -19.70 58.52 2.53
C PHE A 14 -18.79 59.62 3.04
N LEU A 15 -19.10 60.89 2.82
CA LEU A 15 -18.36 62.02 3.40
C LEU A 15 -19.20 62.80 4.42
N SER A 16 -19.63 62.16 5.48
CA SER A 16 -20.20 62.85 6.63
C SER A 16 -19.68 62.22 7.92
N GLY A 17 -18.53 62.70 8.38
CA GLY A 17 -18.06 62.41 9.72
C GLY A 17 -16.57 62.64 9.92
N LEU A 18 -16.17 63.79 10.45
CA LEU A 18 -14.86 64.12 11.02
C LEU A 18 -13.71 64.38 10.06
N ALA A 19 -13.77 65.41 9.25
CA ALA A 19 -12.56 66.13 8.76
C ALA A 19 -12.99 67.56 8.35
N GLY A 20 -12.08 68.52 8.49
CA GLY A 20 -12.35 69.94 8.18
C GLY A 20 -12.93 70.12 6.80
N ASN A 21 -13.90 71.01 6.66
CA ASN A 21 -14.66 71.27 5.43
C ASN A 21 -13.70 71.53 4.26
N ILE A 22 -13.51 70.51 3.40
CA ILE A 22 -12.91 70.69 2.08
C ILE A 22 -13.94 71.46 1.28
N THR A 23 -13.57 72.61 0.69
CA THR A 23 -14.47 73.38 -0.13
C THR A 23 -14.79 72.62 -1.44
N GLU A 24 -15.98 72.81 -2.01
CA GLU A 24 -16.36 72.17 -3.31
C GLU A 24 -15.32 72.48 -4.38
N GLU A 25 -14.76 73.70 -4.37
CA GLU A 25 -13.70 74.14 -5.30
C GLU A 25 -12.40 73.32 -5.13
N ASN A 26 -11.98 72.97 -3.89
CA ASN A 26 -10.82 72.12 -3.64
C ASN A 26 -11.06 70.66 -4.07
N GLN A 27 -12.29 70.16 -3.94
CA GLN A 27 -12.67 68.83 -4.41
C GLN A 27 -12.62 68.70 -5.94
N GLU A 28 -13.17 69.70 -6.66
CA GLU A 28 -13.10 69.77 -8.12
C GLU A 28 -11.65 69.84 -8.61
N LEU A 29 -10.79 70.62 -7.96
CA LEU A 29 -9.39 70.77 -8.33
C LEU A 29 -8.58 69.49 -8.00
N ALA A 30 -8.83 68.88 -6.85
CA ALA A 30 -8.24 67.57 -6.49
C ALA A 30 -8.59 66.49 -7.52
N LEU A 31 -9.85 66.44 -7.94
CA LEU A 31 -10.33 65.50 -8.98
C LEU A 31 -9.63 65.76 -10.32
N HIS A 32 -9.45 67.06 -10.69
CA HIS A 32 -8.74 67.41 -11.92
C HIS A 32 -7.30 66.89 -11.93
N HIS A 33 -6.53 67.12 -10.86
CA HIS A 33 -5.18 66.61 -10.71
C HIS A 33 -5.15 65.09 -10.67
N PHE A 34 -6.09 64.46 -10.00
CA PHE A 34 -6.20 63.01 -9.97
C PHE A 34 -6.42 62.42 -11.39
N MET A 35 -7.37 62.98 -12.17
CA MET A 35 -7.63 62.55 -13.54
C MET A 35 -6.40 62.76 -14.43
N GLN A 36 -5.67 63.88 -14.26
CA GLN A 36 -4.43 64.14 -14.99
C GLN A 36 -3.35 63.13 -14.64
N GLY A 37 -3.20 62.78 -13.35
CA GLY A 37 -2.33 61.70 -12.86
C GLY A 37 -2.68 60.35 -13.51
N GLU A 38 -3.94 59.92 -13.51
CA GLU A 38 -4.36 58.68 -14.15
C GLU A 38 -4.08 58.66 -15.67
N PHE A 39 -4.28 59.83 -16.35
CA PHE A 39 -3.93 59.94 -17.76
C PHE A 39 -2.39 59.75 -18.00
N LEU A 40 -1.55 60.29 -17.12
CA LEU A 40 -0.11 60.09 -17.18
C LEU A 40 0.32 58.67 -16.85
N VAL A 41 -0.35 57.98 -15.91
CA VAL A 41 -0.18 56.53 -15.65
C VAL A 41 -0.44 55.73 -16.90
N ASN A 42 -1.52 56.02 -17.64
CA ASN A 42 -1.88 55.29 -18.87
C ASN A 42 -0.84 55.55 -20.00
N GLN A 43 -0.12 56.68 -19.96
CA GLN A 43 0.99 56.94 -20.88
C GLN A 43 2.34 56.35 -20.42
N GLY A 44 2.38 55.71 -19.24
CA GLY A 44 3.63 55.20 -18.64
C GLY A 44 4.51 56.26 -17.97
N ASN A 45 4.04 57.50 -17.87
CA ASN A 45 4.73 58.60 -17.26
C ASN A 45 4.56 58.65 -15.73
N TYR A 46 4.92 57.56 -15.05
CA TYR A 46 4.65 57.35 -13.62
C TYR A 46 5.25 58.45 -12.73
N ALA A 47 6.41 59.01 -13.09
CA ALA A 47 7.05 60.04 -12.28
C ALA A 47 6.26 61.38 -12.30
N LEU A 48 5.69 61.77 -13.49
CA LEU A 48 4.83 62.93 -13.62
C LEU A 48 3.46 62.66 -12.96
N ALA A 49 2.92 61.48 -13.10
CA ALA A 49 1.69 61.07 -12.46
C ALA A 49 1.74 61.26 -10.93
N ILE A 50 2.87 60.90 -10.30
CA ILE A 50 3.07 61.08 -8.86
C ILE A 50 3.00 62.55 -8.47
N LEU A 51 3.50 63.49 -9.27
CA LEU A 51 3.39 64.92 -8.96
C LEU A 51 1.95 65.38 -9.00
N GLU A 52 1.20 65.03 -10.04
CA GLU A 52 -0.23 65.35 -10.15
C GLU A 52 -1.02 64.74 -8.98
N PHE A 53 -0.75 63.48 -8.64
CA PHE A 53 -1.40 62.86 -7.47
C PHE A 53 -1.00 63.54 -6.12
N GLN A 54 0.23 64.08 -5.98
CA GLN A 54 0.64 64.81 -4.82
C GLN A 54 -0.11 66.16 -4.73
N ASP A 55 -0.25 66.88 -5.87
CA ASP A 55 -1.06 68.09 -5.93
C ASP A 55 -2.54 67.84 -5.58
N ALA A 56 -3.08 66.65 -6.03
CA ALA A 56 -4.41 66.22 -5.64
C ALA A 56 -4.50 65.91 -4.12
N LEU A 57 -3.49 65.28 -3.53
CA LEU A 57 -3.43 64.92 -2.12
C LEU A 57 -3.27 66.14 -1.22
N ASP A 58 -2.57 67.21 -1.66
CA ASP A 58 -2.46 68.48 -0.93
C ASP A 58 -3.82 69.16 -0.80
N LEU A 59 -4.77 68.92 -1.75
CA LEU A 59 -6.13 69.43 -1.75
C LEU A 59 -7.12 68.52 -1.01
N ASP A 60 -6.91 67.18 -1.04
CA ASP A 60 -7.69 66.18 -0.31
C ASP A 60 -6.75 65.18 0.40
N PRO A 61 -6.24 65.48 1.59
CA PRO A 61 -5.29 64.65 2.30
C PRO A 61 -5.85 63.31 2.80
N ASN A 62 -7.16 63.18 2.87
CA ASN A 62 -7.80 62.00 3.43
C ASN A 62 -8.43 61.08 2.33
N ALA A 63 -8.01 61.23 1.09
CA ALA A 63 -8.48 60.41 0.00
C ALA A 63 -7.66 59.10 -0.14
N PRO A 64 -8.18 57.94 0.29
CA PRO A 64 -7.45 56.67 0.20
C PRO A 64 -7.11 56.31 -1.24
N THR A 65 -7.98 56.57 -2.20
CA THR A 65 -7.80 56.27 -3.62
C THR A 65 -6.57 56.98 -4.20
N ILE A 66 -6.32 58.25 -3.81
CA ILE A 66 -5.13 59.01 -4.27
C ILE A 66 -3.84 58.33 -3.74
N HIS A 67 -3.84 57.89 -2.50
CA HIS A 67 -2.73 57.13 -1.93
C HIS A 67 -2.50 55.83 -2.68
N VAL A 68 -3.53 55.09 -3.06
CA VAL A 68 -3.44 53.85 -3.85
C VAL A 68 -2.83 54.12 -5.24
N SER A 69 -3.29 55.18 -5.94
CA SER A 69 -2.73 55.54 -7.27
C SER A 69 -1.27 55.97 -7.18
N ILE A 70 -0.88 56.74 -6.18
CA ILE A 70 0.54 57.07 -5.91
C ILE A 70 1.34 55.80 -5.67
N ALA A 71 0.81 54.89 -4.90
CA ALA A 71 1.49 53.63 -4.58
C ALA A 71 1.68 52.75 -5.83
N ASP A 72 0.68 52.62 -6.68
CA ASP A 72 0.83 51.86 -7.94
C ASP A 72 1.87 52.48 -8.86
N ALA A 73 1.89 53.83 -8.98
CA ALA A 73 2.91 54.54 -9.73
C ALA A 73 4.32 54.30 -9.16
N TYR A 74 4.50 54.33 -7.82
CA TYR A 74 5.77 53.99 -7.17
C TYR A 74 6.16 52.53 -7.40
N ARG A 75 5.20 51.58 -7.33
CA ARG A 75 5.45 50.17 -7.60
C ARG A 75 5.94 49.95 -9.03
N ARG A 76 5.32 50.59 -10.02
CA ARG A 76 5.75 50.54 -11.43
C ARG A 76 7.15 51.11 -11.63
N LEU A 77 7.57 52.08 -10.81
CA LEU A 77 8.94 52.60 -10.79
C LEU A 77 9.93 51.75 -9.95
N GLY A 78 9.49 50.60 -9.40
CA GLY A 78 10.30 49.71 -8.57
C GLY A 78 10.57 50.27 -7.15
N LYS A 79 9.91 51.35 -6.74
CA LYS A 79 10.10 51.99 -5.41
C LYS A 79 9.14 51.42 -4.37
N ASN A 80 9.21 50.09 -4.20
CA ASN A 80 8.25 49.31 -3.40
C ASN A 80 8.09 49.80 -1.96
N LYS A 81 9.14 50.30 -1.28
CA LYS A 81 9.01 50.81 0.07
C LYS A 81 8.14 52.06 0.16
N ARG A 82 8.22 52.94 -0.86
CA ARG A 82 7.36 54.15 -0.92
C ARG A 82 5.93 53.75 -1.21
N ALA A 83 5.72 52.81 -2.14
CA ALA A 83 4.42 52.23 -2.42
C ALA A 83 3.77 51.67 -1.15
N GLU A 84 4.50 50.82 -0.41
CA GLU A 84 4.03 50.25 0.87
C GLU A 84 3.57 51.31 1.86
N ASN A 85 4.34 52.40 2.04
CA ASN A 85 3.97 53.48 2.97
C ASN A 85 2.64 54.14 2.58
N HIS A 86 2.42 54.45 1.29
CA HIS A 86 1.18 55.03 0.82
C HIS A 86 0.00 54.07 0.95
N LEU A 87 0.21 52.76 0.69
CA LEU A 87 -0.83 51.77 0.86
C LEU A 87 -1.25 51.57 2.32
N GLN A 88 -0.30 51.65 3.25
CA GLN A 88 -0.60 51.65 4.69
C GLN A 88 -1.46 52.83 5.09
N VAL A 89 -1.17 54.02 4.59
CA VAL A 89 -2.01 55.21 4.84
C VAL A 89 -3.38 55.00 4.21
N ALA A 90 -3.47 54.49 3.00
CA ALA A 90 -4.76 54.24 2.36
C ALA A 90 -5.63 53.27 3.22
N ILE A 91 -5.04 52.22 3.80
CA ILE A 91 -5.75 51.26 4.66
C ILE A 91 -6.11 51.89 6.02
N GLU A 92 -5.25 52.78 6.58
CA GLU A 92 -5.58 53.52 7.81
C GLU A 92 -6.80 54.45 7.58
N LEU A 93 -6.89 55.08 6.41
CA LEU A 93 -8.01 55.92 6.03
C LEU A 93 -9.27 55.13 5.67
N ASN A 94 -9.13 54.02 4.96
CA ASN A 94 -10.18 53.09 4.59
C ASN A 94 -9.74 51.66 4.77
N PRO A 95 -10.11 50.99 5.87
CA PRO A 95 -9.75 49.58 6.11
C PRO A 95 -10.32 48.58 5.09
N ASP A 96 -11.32 48.97 4.32
CA ASP A 96 -11.96 48.13 3.29
C ASP A 96 -11.46 48.45 1.85
N GLU A 97 -10.28 49.09 1.73
CA GLU A 97 -9.67 49.46 0.45
C GLU A 97 -9.07 48.24 -0.26
N VAL A 98 -9.87 47.56 -1.06
CA VAL A 98 -9.50 46.28 -1.75
C VAL A 98 -8.23 46.44 -2.57
N GLU A 99 -8.12 47.52 -3.38
CA GLU A 99 -6.98 47.71 -4.29
C GLU A 99 -5.66 47.90 -3.52
N ALA A 100 -5.72 48.49 -2.32
CA ALA A 100 -4.53 48.62 -1.47
C ALA A 100 -3.99 47.25 -1.02
N TYR A 101 -4.84 46.35 -0.60
CA TYR A 101 -4.43 45.00 -0.22
C TYR A 101 -3.93 44.18 -1.42
N GLU A 102 -4.56 44.32 -2.61
CA GLU A 102 -4.08 43.66 -3.81
C GLU A 102 -2.64 44.09 -4.17
N ILE A 103 -2.37 45.40 -4.13
CA ILE A 103 -1.04 45.92 -4.47
C ILE A 103 -0.04 45.50 -3.42
N LEU A 104 -0.39 45.53 -2.12
CA LEU A 104 0.47 45.06 -1.03
C LEU A 104 0.80 43.59 -1.16
N GLY A 105 -0.20 42.75 -1.41
CA GLY A 105 0.00 41.32 -1.63
C GLY A 105 1.01 41.04 -2.74
N LYS A 106 0.86 41.73 -3.88
CA LYS A 106 1.80 41.62 -5.02
C LYS A 106 3.22 42.08 -4.66
N ILE A 107 3.36 43.18 -3.90
CA ILE A 107 4.66 43.69 -3.42
C ILE A 107 5.32 42.69 -2.49
N TYR A 108 4.59 42.13 -1.54
CA TYR A 108 5.11 41.20 -0.55
C TYR A 108 5.54 39.86 -1.19
N ILE A 109 4.81 39.36 -2.20
CA ILE A 109 5.23 38.19 -2.98
C ILE A 109 6.56 38.45 -3.67
N LEU A 110 6.71 39.59 -4.38
CA LEU A 110 7.96 39.97 -5.07
C LEU A 110 9.15 40.10 -4.11
N GLN A 111 8.91 40.55 -2.87
CA GLN A 111 9.93 40.68 -1.82
C GLN A 111 10.13 39.37 -1.02
N LYS A 112 9.44 38.31 -1.34
CA LYS A 112 9.43 37.01 -0.59
C LYS A 112 9.00 37.16 0.89
N ARG A 113 8.22 38.18 1.18
CA ARG A 113 7.63 38.42 2.50
C ARG A 113 6.31 37.68 2.59
N LEU A 114 6.37 36.32 2.53
CA LEU A 114 5.20 35.46 2.38
C LEU A 114 4.15 35.62 3.50
N PRO A 115 4.51 35.77 4.80
CA PRO A 115 3.51 35.97 5.84
C PRO A 115 2.70 37.26 5.67
N GLN A 116 3.35 38.38 5.21
CA GLN A 116 2.63 39.63 4.95
C GLN A 116 1.74 39.53 3.69
N ALA A 117 2.22 38.81 2.66
CA ALA A 117 1.38 38.52 1.49
C ALA A 117 0.13 37.73 1.88
N GLU A 118 0.28 36.70 2.69
CA GLU A 118 -0.84 35.90 3.20
C GLU A 118 -1.84 36.74 3.97
N ALA A 119 -1.38 37.62 4.87
CA ALA A 119 -2.25 38.53 5.62
C ALA A 119 -3.07 39.44 4.68
N ALA A 120 -2.42 40.01 3.64
CA ALA A 120 -3.10 40.86 2.66
C ALA A 120 -4.17 40.09 1.86
N PHE A 121 -3.86 38.86 1.41
CA PHE A 121 -4.85 38.05 0.67
C PHE A 121 -5.97 37.52 1.56
N ARG A 122 -5.74 37.28 2.86
CA ARG A 122 -6.81 36.96 3.81
C ARG A 122 -7.80 38.10 3.98
N GLU A 123 -7.30 39.35 4.05
CA GLU A 123 -8.18 40.52 4.08
C GLU A 123 -8.97 40.66 2.77
N LEU A 124 -8.33 40.39 1.61
CA LEU A 124 -9.05 40.37 0.34
C LEU A 124 -10.16 39.34 0.32
N THR A 125 -9.92 38.14 0.82
CA THR A 125 -10.95 37.09 0.92
C THR A 125 -12.08 37.50 1.89
N ARG A 126 -11.77 38.23 2.97
CA ARG A 126 -12.77 38.78 3.88
C ARG A 126 -13.66 39.85 3.19
N LEU A 127 -13.04 40.70 2.37
CA LEU A 127 -13.69 41.80 1.71
C LEU A 127 -14.50 41.38 0.48
N ASP A 128 -14.00 40.39 -0.26
CA ASP A 128 -14.64 39.82 -1.43
C ASP A 128 -14.57 38.29 -1.37
N PRO A 129 -15.50 37.65 -0.62
CA PRO A 129 -15.49 36.21 -0.39
C PRO A 129 -15.78 35.37 -1.65
N ASP A 130 -16.44 35.96 -2.63
CA ASP A 130 -16.85 35.28 -3.87
C ASP A 130 -15.72 35.24 -4.92
N ASN A 131 -14.63 35.95 -4.65
CA ASN A 131 -13.51 36.03 -5.57
C ASN A 131 -12.49 34.92 -5.34
N ILE A 132 -12.60 33.87 -6.14
CA ILE A 132 -11.74 32.69 -6.04
C ILE A 132 -10.25 32.97 -6.32
N ASP A 133 -9.91 34.08 -7.01
CA ASP A 133 -8.52 34.43 -7.31
C ASP A 133 -7.72 34.71 -6.01
N HIS A 134 -8.39 35.24 -4.98
CA HIS A 134 -7.79 35.44 -3.67
C HIS A 134 -7.48 34.12 -2.95
N LEU A 135 -8.37 33.13 -3.05
CA LEU A 135 -8.17 31.78 -2.52
C LEU A 135 -7.05 31.04 -3.27
N TYR A 136 -6.99 31.19 -4.60
CA TYR A 136 -5.86 30.66 -5.35
C TYR A 136 -4.53 31.27 -4.96
N ALA A 137 -4.48 32.60 -4.72
CA ALA A 137 -3.28 33.26 -4.24
C ALA A 137 -2.84 32.73 -2.85
N LEU A 138 -3.80 32.50 -1.94
CA LEU A 138 -3.53 31.90 -0.63
C LEU A 138 -3.04 30.45 -0.76
N ALA A 139 -3.66 29.65 -1.64
CA ALA A 139 -3.22 28.30 -1.91
C ALA A 139 -1.78 28.24 -2.47
N ASP A 140 -1.47 29.13 -3.42
CA ASP A 140 -0.11 29.24 -3.98
C ASP A 140 0.92 29.69 -2.95
N LEU A 141 0.57 30.63 -2.07
CA LEU A 141 1.42 31.06 -0.96
C LEU A 141 1.68 29.92 0.04
N ALA A 142 0.66 29.15 0.39
CA ALA A 142 0.79 27.98 1.25
C ALA A 142 1.69 26.93 0.60
N ARG A 143 1.54 26.71 -0.72
CA ARG A 143 2.39 25.79 -1.50
C ARG A 143 3.85 26.22 -1.50
N LEU A 144 4.13 27.52 -1.68
CA LEU A 144 5.49 28.06 -1.60
C LEU A 144 6.10 27.88 -0.20
N GLN A 145 5.29 27.89 0.84
CA GLN A 145 5.70 27.65 2.23
C GLN A 145 5.73 26.17 2.59
N LYS A 146 5.40 25.26 1.65
CA LYS A 146 5.27 23.81 1.85
C LYS A 146 4.19 23.42 2.88
N GLN A 147 3.21 24.27 3.06
CA GLN A 147 2.04 24.04 3.93
C GLN A 147 0.96 23.32 3.12
N TRP A 148 1.23 22.04 2.81
CA TRP A 148 0.45 21.29 1.82
C TRP A 148 -1.03 21.16 2.17
N ASP A 149 -1.37 20.91 3.45
CA ASP A 149 -2.76 20.80 3.89
C ASP A 149 -3.52 22.10 3.71
N ILE A 150 -2.90 23.22 4.08
CA ILE A 150 -3.49 24.55 3.94
C ILE A 150 -3.69 24.90 2.46
N ALA A 151 -2.75 24.51 1.60
CA ALA A 151 -2.90 24.72 0.16
C ALA A 151 -4.08 23.92 -0.41
N ILE A 152 -4.21 22.66 -0.04
CA ILE A 152 -5.36 21.80 -0.43
C ILE A 152 -6.67 22.42 0.06
N ASP A 153 -6.72 22.87 1.32
CA ASP A 153 -7.94 23.45 1.90
C ASP A 153 -8.40 24.71 1.14
N TYR A 154 -7.48 25.61 0.76
CA TYR A 154 -7.82 26.79 -0.03
C TYR A 154 -8.29 26.43 -1.45
N TYR A 155 -7.71 25.42 -2.10
CA TYR A 155 -8.19 24.97 -3.40
C TYR A 155 -9.61 24.36 -3.31
N LEU A 156 -9.87 23.58 -2.26
CA LEU A 156 -11.21 23.03 -2.00
C LEU A 156 -12.22 24.13 -1.67
N GLU A 157 -11.81 25.15 -0.92
CA GLU A 157 -12.66 26.31 -0.62
C GLU A 157 -12.99 27.10 -1.89
N ALA A 158 -12.03 27.30 -2.79
CA ALA A 158 -12.27 27.92 -4.09
C ALA A 158 -13.33 27.16 -4.92
N TYR A 159 -13.29 25.83 -4.90
CA TYR A 159 -14.30 25.00 -5.54
C TYR A 159 -15.68 25.12 -4.87
N ARG A 160 -15.74 25.19 -3.53
CA ARG A 160 -17.01 25.39 -2.81
C ARG A 160 -17.64 26.74 -3.10
N VAL A 161 -16.83 27.80 -3.27
CA VAL A 161 -17.31 29.13 -3.66
C VAL A 161 -17.79 29.13 -5.11
N ASN A 162 -17.09 28.45 -5.98
CA ASN A 162 -17.44 28.35 -7.39
C ASN A 162 -17.11 26.96 -7.93
N SER A 163 -18.12 26.13 -8.16
CA SER A 163 -17.95 24.76 -8.68
C SER A 163 -17.28 24.69 -10.07
N MET A 164 -17.23 25.79 -10.81
CA MET A 164 -16.47 25.86 -12.06
C MET A 164 -14.94 25.94 -11.83
N ALA A 165 -14.50 26.05 -10.58
CA ALA A 165 -13.08 26.11 -10.21
C ALA A 165 -12.37 24.73 -10.19
N VAL A 166 -12.72 23.86 -11.11
CA VAL A 166 -12.19 22.48 -11.26
C VAL A 166 -10.66 22.45 -11.29
N LYS A 167 -10.02 23.48 -11.88
CA LYS A 167 -8.55 23.59 -11.89
C LYS A 167 -7.95 23.59 -10.48
N GLY A 168 -8.66 24.14 -9.49
CA GLY A 168 -8.20 24.10 -8.08
C GLY A 168 -8.21 22.67 -7.53
N LEU A 169 -9.25 21.89 -7.83
CA LEU A 169 -9.30 20.48 -7.45
C LEU A 169 -8.16 19.66 -8.08
N GLU A 170 -7.83 19.92 -9.35
CA GLU A 170 -6.70 19.23 -9.99
C GLU A 170 -5.36 19.54 -9.29
N GLN A 171 -5.14 20.79 -8.88
CA GLN A 171 -3.95 21.17 -8.13
C GLN A 171 -3.94 20.51 -6.73
N ALA A 172 -5.09 20.48 -6.06
CA ALA A 172 -5.25 19.80 -4.78
C ALA A 172 -4.99 18.30 -4.88
N LEU A 173 -5.50 17.64 -5.94
CA LEU A 173 -5.24 16.23 -6.23
C LEU A 173 -3.75 15.96 -6.42
N GLN A 174 -3.09 16.76 -7.25
CA GLN A 174 -1.65 16.60 -7.49
C GLN A 174 -0.83 16.75 -6.21
N ILE A 175 -1.17 17.72 -5.35
CA ILE A 175 -0.49 17.91 -4.06
C ILE A 175 -0.76 16.72 -3.15
N SER A 176 -2.00 16.25 -3.06
CA SER A 176 -2.39 15.12 -2.21
C SER A 176 -1.65 13.84 -2.59
N LEU A 177 -1.58 13.52 -3.88
CA LEU A 177 -0.82 12.38 -4.39
C LEU A 177 0.69 12.52 -4.13
N ALA A 178 1.26 13.70 -4.42
CA ALA A 178 2.69 13.95 -4.24
C ALA A 178 3.14 13.93 -2.77
N THR A 179 2.22 14.12 -1.83
CA THR A 179 2.47 14.13 -0.39
C THR A 179 1.91 12.91 0.34
N ASN A 180 1.48 11.88 -0.41
CA ASN A 180 0.92 10.62 0.10
C ASN A 180 -0.31 10.80 1.01
N LYS A 181 -1.14 11.80 0.73
CA LYS A 181 -2.40 12.06 1.43
C LYS A 181 -3.54 11.39 0.68
N PHE A 182 -3.54 10.06 0.68
CA PHE A 182 -4.39 9.27 -0.20
C PHE A 182 -5.88 9.43 0.10
N GLU A 183 -6.28 9.50 1.37
CA GLU A 183 -7.68 9.79 1.76
C GLU A 183 -8.19 11.12 1.15
N ARG A 184 -7.35 12.17 1.22
CA ARG A 184 -7.69 13.47 0.63
C ARG A 184 -7.73 13.40 -0.91
N ALA A 185 -6.81 12.64 -1.52
CA ALA A 185 -6.79 12.44 -2.97
C ALA A 185 -8.05 11.72 -3.45
N GLU A 186 -8.55 10.76 -2.69
CA GLU A 186 -9.78 10.03 -2.97
C GLU A 186 -11.00 10.95 -2.92
N GLU A 187 -11.18 11.72 -1.84
CA GLU A 187 -12.25 12.73 -1.71
C GLU A 187 -12.25 13.72 -2.90
N ILE A 188 -11.06 14.16 -3.31
CA ILE A 188 -10.92 15.10 -4.44
C ILE A 188 -11.25 14.42 -5.77
N CYS A 189 -10.85 13.15 -5.96
CA CYS A 189 -11.23 12.38 -7.14
C CYS A 189 -12.75 12.23 -7.25
N ASP A 190 -13.43 11.95 -6.14
CA ASP A 190 -14.88 11.84 -6.12
C ASP A 190 -15.53 13.18 -6.55
N LEU A 191 -15.06 14.33 -6.04
CA LEU A 191 -15.53 15.65 -6.48
C LEU A 191 -15.26 15.93 -7.96
N LEU A 192 -14.09 15.54 -8.48
CA LEU A 192 -13.75 15.68 -9.89
C LEU A 192 -14.65 14.81 -10.78
N LEU A 193 -15.01 13.61 -10.31
CA LEU A 193 -15.90 12.69 -11.01
C LEU A 193 -17.38 13.10 -10.92
N GLU A 194 -17.79 13.94 -9.96
CA GLU A 194 -19.11 14.59 -9.97
C GLU A 194 -19.26 15.53 -11.17
N GLU A 195 -18.19 16.26 -11.53
CA GLU A 195 -18.17 17.17 -12.67
C GLU A 195 -17.93 16.45 -14.01
N GLU A 196 -17.03 15.48 -14.01
CA GLU A 196 -16.63 14.70 -15.19
C GLU A 196 -16.68 13.19 -14.91
N PRO A 197 -17.89 12.57 -14.88
CA PRO A 197 -18.07 11.17 -14.45
C PRO A 197 -17.33 10.12 -15.29
N GLU A 198 -17.00 10.46 -16.54
CA GLU A 198 -16.36 9.56 -17.49
C GLU A 198 -14.88 9.91 -17.73
N ASN A 199 -14.29 10.78 -16.91
CA ASN A 199 -12.88 11.15 -17.07
C ASN A 199 -11.98 9.96 -16.67
N GLU A 200 -11.40 9.32 -17.67
CA GLU A 200 -10.57 8.12 -17.49
C GLU A 200 -9.41 8.34 -16.51
N LYS A 201 -8.78 9.51 -16.54
CA LYS A 201 -7.65 9.83 -15.66
C LYS A 201 -8.06 9.83 -14.19
N TYR A 202 -9.21 10.41 -13.87
CA TYR A 202 -9.70 10.45 -12.48
C TYR A 202 -10.20 9.07 -12.04
N LEU A 203 -10.85 8.33 -12.94
CA LEU A 203 -11.26 6.95 -12.68
C LEU A 203 -10.04 6.04 -12.47
N GLU A 204 -8.99 6.16 -13.28
CA GLU A 204 -7.76 5.38 -13.08
C GLU A 204 -7.08 5.73 -11.76
N THR A 205 -7.03 7.02 -11.41
CA THR A 205 -6.48 7.46 -10.12
C THR A 205 -7.31 6.91 -8.95
N LEU A 206 -8.63 6.98 -9.03
CA LEU A 206 -9.52 6.45 -8.00
C LEU A 206 -9.40 4.93 -7.83
N ARG A 207 -9.30 4.19 -8.95
CA ARG A 207 -9.03 2.75 -8.94
C ARG A 207 -7.71 2.44 -8.21
N ASP A 208 -6.65 3.17 -8.54
CA ASP A 208 -5.32 2.92 -7.97
C ASP A 208 -5.28 3.25 -6.47
N LEU A 209 -5.98 4.29 -6.03
CA LEU A 209 -6.17 4.61 -4.62
C LEU A 209 -6.96 3.52 -3.89
N ALA A 210 -8.08 3.08 -4.46
CA ALA A 210 -8.89 2.00 -3.88
C ALA A 210 -8.10 0.68 -3.78
N LEU A 211 -7.27 0.36 -4.77
CA LEU A 211 -6.37 -0.80 -4.73
C LEU A 211 -5.31 -0.67 -3.63
N PHE A 212 -4.76 0.53 -3.43
CA PHE A 212 -3.80 0.79 -2.36
C PHE A 212 -4.40 0.57 -0.97
N ASP A 213 -5.65 0.98 -0.77
CA ASP A 213 -6.38 0.82 0.49
C ASP A 213 -7.02 -0.56 0.66
N ASN A 214 -6.85 -1.47 -0.32
CA ASN A 214 -7.51 -2.77 -0.41
C ASN A 214 -9.04 -2.69 -0.44
N ASP A 215 -9.62 -1.56 -0.89
CA ASP A 215 -11.05 -1.45 -1.18
C ASP A 215 -11.35 -2.03 -2.58
N PHE A 216 -11.34 -3.36 -2.64
CA PHE A 216 -11.55 -4.09 -3.89
C PHE A 216 -12.94 -3.88 -4.49
N GLU A 217 -13.96 -3.61 -3.66
CA GLU A 217 -15.30 -3.30 -4.14
C GLU A 217 -15.35 -1.95 -4.86
N LYS A 218 -14.71 -0.92 -4.31
CA LYS A 218 -14.62 0.40 -4.95
C LYS A 218 -13.79 0.33 -6.22
N ALA A 219 -12.66 -0.37 -6.20
CA ALA A 219 -11.84 -0.60 -7.38
C ALA A 219 -12.63 -1.30 -8.49
N LEU A 220 -13.42 -2.33 -8.15
CA LEU A 220 -14.27 -3.04 -9.10
C LEU A 220 -15.34 -2.15 -9.71
N LYS A 221 -16.04 -1.34 -8.91
CA LYS A 221 -17.03 -0.36 -9.39
C LYS A 221 -16.40 0.64 -10.35
N THR A 222 -15.22 1.16 -10.01
CA THR A 222 -14.49 2.12 -10.84
C THR A 222 -14.08 1.51 -12.18
N ILE A 223 -13.60 0.26 -12.19
CA ILE A 223 -13.29 -0.47 -13.43
C ILE A 223 -14.55 -0.70 -14.27
N GLN A 224 -15.72 -0.95 -13.67
CA GLN A 224 -16.96 -1.09 -14.40
C GLN A 224 -17.35 0.22 -15.11
N VAL A 225 -17.12 1.38 -14.51
CA VAL A 225 -17.31 2.68 -15.17
C VAL A 225 -16.32 2.83 -16.33
N LEU A 226 -15.02 2.54 -16.12
CA LEU A 226 -14.01 2.55 -17.19
C LEU A 226 -14.39 1.63 -18.36
N GLU A 227 -14.96 0.46 -18.06
CA GLU A 227 -15.43 -0.49 -19.07
C GLU A 227 -16.61 0.08 -19.89
N THR A 228 -17.51 0.85 -19.27
CA THR A 228 -18.59 1.52 -19.99
C THR A 228 -18.10 2.67 -20.84
N THR A 229 -17.09 3.41 -20.38
CA THR A 229 -16.54 4.60 -21.04
C THR A 229 -15.72 4.23 -22.28
N ARG A 230 -14.72 3.36 -22.16
CA ARG A 230 -13.81 3.00 -23.25
C ARG A 230 -14.02 1.62 -23.86
N GLY A 231 -14.98 0.87 -23.35
CA GLY A 231 -15.25 -0.51 -23.70
C GLY A 231 -14.37 -1.51 -22.94
N PRO A 232 -14.76 -2.79 -22.94
CA PRO A 232 -14.00 -3.84 -22.27
C PRO A 232 -12.69 -4.14 -23.02
N THR A 233 -11.56 -3.78 -22.42
CA THR A 233 -10.22 -4.17 -22.90
C THR A 233 -9.78 -5.46 -22.22
N VAL A 234 -8.80 -6.17 -22.82
CA VAL A 234 -8.22 -7.37 -22.22
C VAL A 234 -7.64 -7.06 -20.83
N GLU A 235 -6.97 -5.92 -20.71
CA GLU A 235 -6.38 -5.47 -19.45
C GLU A 235 -7.43 -5.24 -18.35
N LEU A 236 -8.53 -4.53 -18.65
CA LEU A 236 -9.61 -4.32 -17.68
C LEU A 236 -10.26 -5.65 -17.25
N LEU A 237 -10.42 -6.59 -18.18
CA LEU A 237 -10.98 -7.91 -17.87
C LEU A 237 -10.03 -8.73 -16.98
N ILE A 238 -8.72 -8.65 -17.18
CA ILE A 238 -7.71 -9.26 -16.30
C ILE A 238 -7.79 -8.63 -14.90
N GLN A 239 -7.85 -7.30 -14.81
CA GLN A 239 -7.96 -6.59 -13.53
C GLN A 239 -9.26 -6.95 -12.80
N LYS A 240 -10.40 -7.00 -13.49
CA LYS A 240 -11.66 -7.45 -12.90
C LYS A 240 -11.59 -8.88 -12.39
N SER A 241 -10.99 -9.77 -13.17
CA SER A 241 -10.78 -11.15 -12.73
C SER A 241 -9.94 -11.23 -11.46
N ALA A 242 -8.89 -10.37 -11.35
CA ALA A 242 -8.07 -10.28 -10.14
C ALA A 242 -8.87 -9.80 -8.93
N LEU A 243 -9.66 -8.76 -9.09
CA LEU A 243 -10.49 -8.21 -8.02
C LEU A 243 -11.55 -9.19 -7.54
N TYR A 244 -12.15 -9.95 -8.43
CA TYR A 244 -13.10 -10.99 -8.04
C TYR A 244 -12.43 -12.12 -7.25
N GLU A 245 -11.15 -12.44 -7.51
CA GLU A 245 -10.41 -13.39 -6.65
C GLU A 245 -10.16 -12.83 -5.26
N GLU A 246 -9.77 -11.55 -5.13
CA GLU A 246 -9.58 -10.91 -3.82
C GLU A 246 -10.91 -10.82 -3.02
N LEU A 247 -12.04 -10.82 -3.70
CA LEU A 247 -13.38 -10.86 -3.12
C LEU A 247 -13.93 -12.29 -2.92
N ASP A 248 -13.10 -13.34 -3.06
CA ASP A 248 -13.48 -14.75 -2.98
C ASP A 248 -14.58 -15.18 -3.97
N ASP A 249 -14.79 -14.42 -5.08
CA ASP A 249 -15.78 -14.71 -6.12
C ASP A 249 -15.12 -15.37 -7.34
N SER A 250 -14.75 -16.61 -7.17
CA SER A 250 -14.07 -17.41 -8.22
C SER A 250 -14.90 -17.58 -9.49
N GLU A 251 -16.24 -17.60 -9.39
CA GLU A 251 -17.12 -17.76 -10.54
C GLU A 251 -17.05 -16.54 -11.47
N ASN A 252 -17.18 -15.33 -10.92
CA ASN A 252 -17.05 -14.11 -11.70
C ASN A 252 -15.60 -13.87 -12.16
N ALA A 253 -14.60 -14.23 -11.36
CA ALA A 253 -13.19 -14.19 -11.77
C ALA A 253 -12.95 -15.02 -13.04
N LEU A 254 -13.43 -16.26 -13.06
CA LEU A 254 -13.31 -17.16 -14.23
C LEU A 254 -14.10 -16.63 -15.43
N LYS A 255 -15.29 -16.06 -15.20
CA LYS A 255 -16.12 -15.49 -16.27
C LYS A 255 -15.44 -14.30 -16.96
N GLU A 256 -14.84 -13.38 -16.20
CA GLU A 256 -14.17 -12.22 -16.77
C GLU A 256 -12.90 -12.61 -17.54
N ILE A 257 -12.09 -13.54 -17.02
CA ILE A 257 -10.90 -13.99 -17.76
C ILE A 257 -11.24 -14.79 -19.01
N LEU A 258 -12.36 -15.53 -19.04
CA LEU A 258 -12.85 -16.18 -20.24
C LEU A 258 -13.31 -15.17 -21.30
N LYS A 259 -13.87 -14.02 -20.91
CA LYS A 259 -14.16 -12.92 -21.84
C LYS A 259 -12.85 -12.33 -22.42
N ALA A 260 -11.82 -12.17 -21.57
CA ALA A 260 -10.50 -11.73 -22.00
C ALA A 260 -9.90 -12.71 -23.02
N PHE A 261 -9.99 -14.02 -22.76
CA PHE A 261 -9.56 -15.07 -23.69
C PHE A 261 -10.33 -15.02 -25.02
N GLY A 262 -11.62 -14.76 -24.99
CA GLY A 262 -12.45 -14.60 -26.20
C GLY A 262 -12.03 -13.39 -27.05
N ARG A 263 -11.39 -12.39 -26.48
CA ARG A 263 -10.87 -11.21 -27.20
C ARG A 263 -9.45 -11.41 -27.72
N ASP A 264 -8.60 -12.00 -26.89
CA ASP A 264 -7.21 -12.31 -27.23
C ASP A 264 -6.84 -13.67 -26.64
N SER A 265 -7.02 -14.70 -27.45
CA SER A 265 -6.69 -16.09 -27.09
C SER A 265 -5.19 -16.38 -27.08
N LEU A 266 -4.37 -15.46 -27.58
CA LEU A 266 -2.91 -15.58 -27.62
C LEU A 266 -2.22 -14.57 -26.69
N ASN A 267 -2.85 -14.28 -25.56
CA ASN A 267 -2.28 -13.47 -24.52
C ASN A 267 -1.77 -14.39 -23.38
N SER A 268 -0.48 -14.34 -23.09
CA SER A 268 0.16 -15.23 -22.09
C SER A 268 -0.36 -15.00 -20.68
N ASP A 269 -0.69 -13.74 -20.32
CA ASP A 269 -1.22 -13.42 -19.00
C ASP A 269 -2.63 -13.97 -18.81
N VAL A 270 -3.46 -13.87 -19.83
CA VAL A 270 -4.81 -14.45 -19.85
C VAL A 270 -4.73 -15.98 -19.71
N LEU A 271 -3.86 -16.63 -20.49
CA LEU A 271 -3.68 -18.09 -20.43
C LEU A 271 -3.21 -18.54 -19.05
N ASN A 272 -2.17 -17.88 -18.51
CA ASN A 272 -1.64 -18.20 -17.20
C ASN A 272 -2.71 -18.02 -16.11
N ARG A 273 -3.48 -16.93 -16.16
CA ARG A 273 -4.53 -16.67 -15.17
C ARG A 273 -5.66 -17.71 -15.27
N LEU A 274 -6.06 -18.11 -16.49
CA LEU A 274 -7.02 -19.20 -16.69
C LEU A 274 -6.54 -20.50 -16.05
N VAL A 275 -5.27 -20.84 -16.22
CA VAL A 275 -4.70 -22.06 -15.62
C VAL A 275 -4.78 -21.98 -14.11
N ASN A 276 -4.39 -20.87 -13.50
CA ASN A 276 -4.38 -20.71 -12.05
C ASN A 276 -5.81 -20.79 -11.46
N LEU A 277 -6.76 -20.07 -12.04
CA LEU A 277 -8.16 -20.09 -11.59
C LEU A 277 -8.78 -21.49 -11.70
N LEU A 278 -8.50 -22.20 -12.80
CA LEU A 278 -9.00 -23.55 -13.00
C LEU A 278 -8.34 -24.56 -12.07
N LEU A 279 -7.05 -24.37 -11.73
CA LEU A 279 -6.36 -25.16 -10.71
C LEU A 279 -6.98 -24.97 -9.32
N ASN A 280 -7.26 -23.74 -8.94
CA ASN A 280 -7.90 -23.41 -7.65
C ASN A 280 -9.31 -24.03 -7.57
N ASP A 281 -10.04 -24.01 -8.68
CA ASP A 281 -11.38 -24.64 -8.80
C ASP A 281 -11.31 -26.16 -9.05
N LYS A 282 -10.14 -26.79 -8.97
CA LYS A 282 -9.90 -28.24 -9.17
C LYS A 282 -10.32 -28.76 -10.54
N GLN A 283 -10.45 -27.88 -11.54
CA GLN A 283 -10.75 -28.25 -12.93
C GLN A 283 -9.46 -28.60 -13.70
N ILE A 284 -8.74 -29.61 -13.22
CA ILE A 284 -7.37 -29.95 -13.63
C ILE A 284 -7.24 -30.17 -15.15
N ASP A 285 -8.19 -30.88 -15.77
CA ASP A 285 -8.13 -31.21 -17.22
C ASP A 285 -8.31 -29.96 -18.10
N ARG A 286 -9.14 -29.01 -17.67
CA ARG A 286 -9.27 -27.73 -18.37
C ARG A 286 -8.04 -26.87 -18.22
N ALA A 287 -7.49 -26.81 -17.01
CA ALA A 287 -6.24 -26.10 -16.73
C ALA A 287 -5.10 -26.61 -17.61
N GLU A 288 -4.97 -27.94 -17.76
CA GLU A 288 -3.96 -28.56 -18.62
C GLU A 288 -4.09 -28.14 -20.08
N ASN A 289 -5.30 -28.09 -20.63
CA ASN A 289 -5.52 -27.67 -22.01
C ASN A 289 -5.07 -26.22 -22.28
N TYR A 290 -5.35 -25.29 -21.36
CA TYR A 290 -4.89 -23.91 -21.48
C TYR A 290 -3.37 -23.78 -21.24
N ASN A 291 -2.82 -24.60 -20.33
CA ASN A 291 -1.38 -24.61 -20.10
C ASN A 291 -0.60 -25.17 -21.29
N GLN A 292 -1.14 -26.21 -21.97
CA GLN A 292 -0.57 -26.73 -23.21
C GLN A 292 -0.50 -25.62 -24.27
N LEU A 293 -1.54 -24.82 -24.42
CA LEU A 293 -1.57 -23.67 -25.32
C LEU A 293 -0.55 -22.60 -24.93
N LEU A 294 -0.40 -22.34 -23.63
CA LEU A 294 0.62 -21.40 -23.10
C LEU A 294 2.02 -21.86 -23.50
N ILE A 295 2.39 -23.13 -23.26
CA ILE A 295 3.70 -23.65 -23.60
C ILE A 295 3.95 -23.65 -25.12
N GLU A 296 2.94 -24.06 -25.91
CA GLU A 296 3.06 -24.10 -27.38
C GLU A 296 3.28 -22.73 -27.98
N LYS A 297 2.54 -21.71 -27.52
CA LYS A 297 2.60 -20.35 -28.09
C LYS A 297 3.69 -19.50 -27.47
N PHE A 298 4.05 -19.74 -26.23
CA PHE A 298 5.00 -18.97 -25.46
C PHE A 298 6.07 -19.88 -24.79
N PRO A 299 6.91 -20.57 -25.61
CA PRO A 299 7.90 -21.52 -25.09
C PRO A 299 9.01 -20.85 -24.25
N ASP A 300 9.10 -19.53 -24.29
CA ASP A 300 10.02 -18.73 -23.48
C ASP A 300 9.39 -18.18 -22.18
N ASP A 301 8.11 -18.51 -21.94
CA ASP A 301 7.42 -18.16 -20.71
C ASP A 301 7.54 -19.29 -19.68
N VAL A 302 8.29 -19.04 -18.61
CA VAL A 302 8.54 -20.03 -17.55
C VAL A 302 7.26 -20.49 -16.86
N ARG A 303 6.22 -19.64 -16.85
CA ARG A 303 4.95 -19.95 -16.17
C ARG A 303 4.27 -21.23 -16.70
N GLY A 304 4.39 -21.51 -18.00
CA GLY A 304 3.88 -22.74 -18.58
C GLY A 304 4.51 -24.00 -17.96
N PHE A 305 5.81 -23.98 -17.71
CA PHE A 305 6.53 -25.11 -17.08
C PHE A 305 6.20 -25.21 -15.59
N ILE A 306 6.12 -24.08 -14.89
CA ILE A 306 5.71 -24.00 -13.48
C ILE A 306 4.31 -24.58 -13.31
N ASN A 307 3.38 -24.17 -14.17
CA ASN A 307 2.02 -24.69 -14.15
C ASN A 307 1.97 -26.20 -14.41
N THR A 308 2.82 -26.72 -15.31
CA THR A 308 2.94 -28.17 -15.52
C THR A 308 3.39 -28.90 -14.25
N GLY A 309 4.36 -28.32 -13.53
CA GLY A 309 4.79 -28.83 -12.23
C GLY A 309 3.65 -28.87 -11.22
N PHE A 310 2.90 -27.78 -11.07
CA PHE A 310 1.72 -27.75 -10.20
C PHE A 310 0.63 -28.75 -10.61
N LEU A 311 0.32 -28.86 -11.91
CA LEU A 311 -0.65 -29.80 -12.43
C LEU A 311 -0.28 -31.25 -12.11
N ALA A 312 1.00 -31.61 -12.30
CA ALA A 312 1.53 -32.92 -11.98
C ALA A 312 1.47 -33.24 -10.47
N LEU A 313 1.86 -32.28 -9.63
CA LEU A 313 1.79 -32.43 -8.17
C LEU A 313 0.33 -32.55 -7.67
N ASN A 314 -0.61 -31.79 -8.23
CA ASN A 314 -2.04 -31.92 -7.92
C ASN A 314 -2.62 -33.29 -8.30
N ARG A 315 -2.04 -33.96 -9.30
CA ARG A 315 -2.38 -35.34 -9.67
C ARG A 315 -1.61 -36.39 -8.86
N ASN A 316 -0.82 -35.99 -7.88
CA ASN A 316 0.07 -36.85 -7.12
C ASN A 316 1.07 -37.64 -7.99
N LYS A 317 1.65 -36.96 -8.99
CA LYS A 317 2.60 -37.49 -9.96
C LYS A 317 3.92 -36.67 -9.91
N PRO A 318 4.70 -36.76 -8.84
CA PRO A 318 5.91 -35.96 -8.71
C PRO A 318 6.98 -36.26 -9.78
N GLU A 319 6.97 -37.49 -10.34
CA GLU A 319 7.88 -37.85 -11.44
C GLU A 319 7.60 -37.03 -12.71
N ASP A 320 6.32 -36.80 -13.04
CA ASP A 320 5.93 -35.98 -14.19
C ASP A 320 6.35 -34.51 -13.96
N ALA A 321 6.25 -34.01 -12.73
CA ALA A 321 6.74 -32.67 -12.36
C ALA A 321 8.27 -32.55 -12.53
N ILE A 322 9.02 -33.56 -12.09
CA ILE A 322 10.49 -33.61 -12.26
C ILE A 322 10.85 -33.55 -13.75
N VAL A 323 10.20 -34.36 -14.60
CA VAL A 323 10.48 -34.34 -16.05
C VAL A 323 10.22 -32.99 -16.67
N ALA A 324 9.07 -32.39 -16.39
CA ALA A 324 8.68 -31.10 -16.96
C ALA A 324 9.63 -29.97 -16.51
N LEU A 325 9.89 -29.88 -15.21
CA LEU A 325 10.69 -28.79 -14.64
C LEU A 325 12.19 -28.94 -14.94
N SER A 326 12.72 -30.16 -14.98
CA SER A 326 14.11 -30.40 -15.38
C SER A 326 14.42 -29.95 -16.80
N SER A 327 13.42 -29.99 -17.68
CA SER A 327 13.57 -29.53 -19.07
C SER A 327 13.79 -28.03 -19.21
N CYS A 328 13.40 -27.22 -18.21
CA CYS A 328 13.46 -25.78 -18.26
C CYS A 328 14.48 -25.15 -17.30
N VAL A 329 15.06 -25.93 -16.37
CA VAL A 329 15.97 -25.41 -15.34
C VAL A 329 17.23 -24.74 -15.92
N GLU A 330 17.77 -25.25 -17.01
CA GLU A 330 18.93 -24.62 -17.70
C GLU A 330 18.56 -23.32 -18.37
N LYS A 331 17.32 -23.21 -18.85
CA LYS A 331 16.79 -22.00 -19.50
C LYS A 331 16.45 -20.91 -18.49
N PHE A 332 16.01 -21.28 -17.30
CA PHE A 332 15.57 -20.37 -16.23
C PHE A 332 16.35 -20.63 -14.93
N PRO A 333 17.69 -20.46 -14.92
CA PRO A 333 18.52 -20.87 -13.80
C PRO A 333 18.32 -20.04 -12.53
N ASN A 334 17.69 -18.88 -12.62
CA ASN A 334 17.42 -17.99 -11.48
C ASN A 334 15.93 -17.93 -11.11
N GLU A 335 15.13 -18.89 -11.57
CA GLU A 335 13.71 -18.93 -11.27
C GLU A 335 13.47 -19.75 -9.99
N PHE A 336 13.17 -19.05 -8.90
CA PHE A 336 12.95 -19.65 -7.58
C PHE A 336 11.94 -20.80 -7.63
N THR A 337 10.80 -20.57 -8.27
CA THR A 337 9.67 -21.52 -8.27
C THR A 337 10.02 -22.83 -8.96
N VAL A 338 10.81 -22.79 -10.03
CA VAL A 338 11.29 -23.99 -10.72
C VAL A 338 12.15 -24.84 -9.78
N HIS A 339 13.14 -24.24 -9.13
CA HIS A 339 14.01 -24.95 -8.19
C HIS A 339 13.25 -25.48 -6.97
N TYR A 340 12.34 -24.67 -6.42
CA TYR A 340 11.52 -25.06 -5.28
C TYR A 340 10.62 -26.26 -5.59
N LEU A 341 9.92 -26.23 -6.73
CA LEU A 341 9.05 -27.33 -7.15
C LEU A 341 9.84 -28.59 -7.49
N LEU A 342 11.00 -28.47 -8.16
CA LEU A 342 11.89 -29.59 -8.40
C LEU A 342 12.35 -30.24 -7.09
N GLY A 343 12.83 -29.44 -6.16
CA GLY A 343 13.29 -29.95 -4.87
C GLY A 343 12.16 -30.61 -4.08
N THR A 344 10.99 -30.02 -4.07
CA THR A 344 9.80 -30.60 -3.43
C THR A 344 9.37 -31.90 -4.10
N SER A 345 9.42 -31.96 -5.44
CA SER A 345 9.08 -33.19 -6.19
C SER A 345 10.08 -34.32 -5.92
N TYR A 346 11.38 -34.01 -5.88
CA TYR A 346 12.41 -34.98 -5.50
C TYR A 346 12.27 -35.46 -4.04
N TYR A 347 11.87 -34.58 -3.13
CA TYR A 347 11.56 -34.96 -1.74
C TYR A 347 10.39 -35.97 -1.69
N GLN A 348 9.32 -35.77 -2.47
CA GLN A 348 8.18 -36.68 -2.51
C GLN A 348 8.53 -38.07 -3.04
N VAL A 349 9.44 -38.18 -4.01
CA VAL A 349 9.96 -39.48 -4.49
C VAL A 349 11.10 -40.01 -3.61
N LYS A 350 11.40 -39.35 -2.50
CA LYS A 350 12.48 -39.71 -1.53
C LYS A 350 13.89 -39.68 -2.12
N ASP A 351 14.11 -38.96 -3.19
CA ASP A 351 15.47 -38.65 -3.70
C ASP A 351 15.98 -37.39 -2.97
N TYR A 352 16.42 -37.60 -1.72
CA TYR A 352 16.85 -36.53 -0.83
C TYR A 352 18.09 -35.80 -1.33
N GLY A 353 18.98 -36.48 -2.11
CA GLY A 353 20.14 -35.85 -2.68
C GLY A 353 19.81 -34.76 -3.70
N ASN A 354 18.97 -35.08 -4.67
CA ASN A 354 18.51 -34.07 -5.63
C ASN A 354 17.59 -33.02 -4.96
N ALA A 355 16.79 -33.43 -3.99
CA ALA A 355 15.93 -32.49 -3.24
C ALA A 355 16.79 -31.42 -2.52
N GLU A 356 17.89 -31.82 -1.83
CA GLU A 356 18.84 -30.88 -1.20
C GLU A 356 19.44 -29.92 -2.23
N VAL A 357 19.90 -30.42 -3.38
CA VAL A 357 20.51 -29.58 -4.42
C VAL A 357 19.58 -28.48 -4.88
N TYR A 358 18.37 -28.85 -5.30
CA TYR A 358 17.43 -27.88 -5.87
C TYR A 358 16.83 -26.93 -4.82
N LEU A 359 16.52 -27.40 -3.60
CA LEU A 359 16.04 -26.50 -2.54
C LEU A 359 17.16 -25.57 -2.04
N SER A 360 18.41 -26.01 -2.03
CA SER A 360 19.51 -25.11 -1.71
C SER A 360 19.72 -24.03 -2.78
N GLN A 361 19.51 -24.37 -4.05
CA GLN A 361 19.50 -23.39 -5.13
C GLN A 361 18.34 -22.41 -4.97
N ALA A 362 17.14 -22.90 -4.66
CA ALA A 362 15.97 -22.05 -4.38
C ALA A 362 16.25 -21.10 -3.19
N LEU A 363 16.83 -21.60 -2.10
CA LEU A 363 17.19 -20.79 -0.95
C LEU A 363 18.28 -19.75 -1.29
N GLY A 364 19.20 -20.09 -2.19
CA GLY A 364 20.21 -19.15 -2.71
C GLY A 364 19.59 -18.01 -3.51
N ILE A 365 18.49 -18.25 -4.24
CA ILE A 365 17.76 -17.23 -5.00
C ILE A 365 16.89 -16.37 -4.05
N PHE A 366 16.19 -17.01 -3.11
CA PHE A 366 15.35 -16.33 -2.13
C PHE A 366 15.66 -16.82 -0.71
N PRO A 367 16.63 -16.18 -0.01
CA PRO A 367 17.13 -16.61 1.30
C PRO A 367 16.09 -16.58 2.42
N ASP A 368 15.06 -15.73 2.29
CA ASP A 368 14.02 -15.58 3.30
C ASP A 368 12.84 -16.56 3.11
N SER A 369 12.95 -17.47 2.14
CA SER A 369 11.89 -18.46 1.87
C SER A 369 11.72 -19.44 3.03
N ARG A 370 10.73 -19.18 3.85
CA ARG A 370 10.37 -20.00 5.01
C ARG A 370 10.05 -21.45 4.63
N ASN A 371 9.23 -21.63 3.58
CA ASN A 371 8.87 -22.97 3.10
C ASN A 371 10.09 -23.77 2.62
N THR A 372 11.05 -23.12 1.97
CA THR A 372 12.29 -23.77 1.53
C THR A 372 13.14 -24.18 2.72
N LYS A 373 13.27 -23.33 3.75
CA LYS A 373 13.98 -23.66 4.99
C LYS A 373 13.34 -24.85 5.71
N HIS A 374 12.01 -24.89 5.83
CA HIS A 374 11.29 -26.04 6.38
C HIS A 374 11.59 -27.33 5.63
N ASN A 375 11.49 -27.30 4.29
CA ASN A 375 11.71 -28.49 3.48
C ASN A 375 13.16 -28.98 3.57
N LEU A 376 14.13 -28.07 3.54
CA LEU A 376 15.54 -28.41 3.72
C LEU A 376 15.83 -28.98 5.11
N ALA A 377 15.27 -28.41 6.17
CA ALA A 377 15.45 -28.93 7.51
C ALA A 377 14.92 -30.38 7.64
N LEU A 378 13.73 -30.66 7.07
CA LEU A 378 13.20 -32.02 7.02
C LEU A 378 14.08 -32.98 6.20
N ILE A 379 14.65 -32.51 5.08
CA ILE A 379 15.59 -33.33 4.29
C ILE A 379 16.86 -33.64 5.09
N TYR A 380 17.42 -32.63 5.76
CA TYR A 380 18.62 -32.82 6.60
C TYR A 380 18.35 -33.78 7.75
N ASP A 381 17.14 -33.77 8.35
CA ASP A 381 16.74 -34.79 9.33
C ASP A 381 16.74 -36.21 8.71
N GLN A 382 16.21 -36.37 7.49
CA GLN A 382 16.13 -37.67 6.82
C GLN A 382 17.50 -38.23 6.43
N ILE A 383 18.48 -37.38 6.11
CA ILE A 383 19.83 -37.81 5.72
C ILE A 383 20.84 -37.78 6.87
N GLY A 384 20.42 -37.37 8.08
CA GLY A 384 21.24 -37.35 9.29
C GLY A 384 22.22 -36.18 9.39
N GLU A 385 22.00 -35.11 8.63
CA GLU A 385 22.81 -33.87 8.66
C GLU A 385 22.29 -32.91 9.76
N TRP A 386 22.28 -33.40 11.02
CA TRP A 386 21.63 -32.79 12.17
C TRP A 386 22.04 -31.32 12.40
N SER A 387 23.30 -30.98 12.23
CA SER A 387 23.78 -29.61 12.44
C SER A 387 23.17 -28.63 11.46
N LYS A 388 22.93 -29.04 10.21
CA LYS A 388 22.30 -28.19 9.20
C LYS A 388 20.78 -28.04 9.46
N SER A 389 20.16 -29.14 9.90
CA SER A 389 18.76 -29.14 10.30
C SER A 389 18.52 -28.18 11.47
N ASP A 390 19.34 -28.29 12.52
CA ASP A 390 19.26 -27.42 13.72
C ASP A 390 19.47 -25.94 13.35
N GLU A 391 20.42 -25.60 12.49
CA GLU A 391 20.65 -24.22 12.05
C GLU A 391 19.42 -23.63 11.39
N LEU A 392 18.76 -24.39 10.53
CA LEU A 392 17.55 -23.92 9.85
C LEU A 392 16.35 -23.79 10.81
N TYR A 393 16.15 -24.76 11.71
CA TYR A 393 15.08 -24.67 12.70
C TYR A 393 15.28 -23.50 13.66
N LEU A 394 16.52 -23.29 14.12
CA LEU A 394 16.84 -22.14 14.98
C LEU A 394 16.57 -20.81 14.27
N ASP A 395 16.95 -20.70 13.00
CA ASP A 395 16.67 -19.51 12.20
C ASP A 395 15.16 -19.28 12.03
N LEU A 396 14.40 -20.35 11.74
CA LEU A 396 12.94 -20.27 11.60
C LEU A 396 12.26 -19.79 12.88
N VAL A 397 12.57 -20.38 14.03
CA VAL A 397 11.94 -20.01 15.32
C VAL A 397 12.41 -18.64 15.84
N ALA A 398 13.64 -18.21 15.48
CA ALA A 398 14.16 -16.91 15.83
C ALA A 398 13.54 -15.78 14.97
N THR A 399 13.28 -16.09 13.69
CA THR A 399 12.73 -15.11 12.74
C THR A 399 11.22 -14.91 12.95
N ASP A 400 10.48 -16.00 13.24
CA ASP A 400 9.04 -15.96 13.44
C ASP A 400 8.61 -16.74 14.70
N SER A 401 8.39 -16.00 15.79
CA SER A 401 7.92 -16.57 17.05
C SER A 401 6.49 -17.13 17.01
N THR A 402 5.78 -17.00 15.89
CA THR A 402 4.43 -17.54 15.65
C THR A 402 4.44 -18.77 14.75
N ASP A 403 5.61 -19.23 14.29
CA ASP A 403 5.76 -20.42 13.48
C ASP A 403 5.59 -21.71 14.29
N ALA A 404 4.34 -22.08 14.55
CA ALA A 404 4.03 -23.31 15.25
C ALA A 404 4.59 -24.57 14.58
N GLN A 405 4.72 -24.58 13.26
CA GLN A 405 5.27 -25.69 12.50
C GLN A 405 6.78 -25.86 12.76
N ALA A 406 7.52 -24.74 12.77
CA ALA A 406 8.96 -24.79 13.08
C ALA A 406 9.21 -25.31 14.49
N PHE A 407 8.46 -24.78 15.47
CA PHE A 407 8.54 -25.27 16.84
C PHE A 407 8.25 -26.79 16.94
N ASN A 408 7.20 -27.25 16.27
CA ASN A 408 6.83 -28.67 16.31
C ASN A 408 7.87 -29.56 15.62
N ASN A 409 8.31 -29.17 14.42
CA ASN A 409 9.24 -30.00 13.63
C ASN A 409 10.61 -30.08 14.31
N TYR A 410 11.08 -28.99 14.89
CA TYR A 410 12.33 -29.01 15.65
C TYR A 410 12.19 -29.86 16.92
N ALA A 411 11.09 -29.76 17.66
CA ALA A 411 10.81 -30.59 18.83
C ALA A 411 10.80 -32.08 18.47
N TYR A 412 10.17 -32.43 17.36
CA TYR A 412 10.09 -33.82 16.88
C TYR A 412 11.49 -34.33 16.46
N SER A 413 12.25 -33.54 15.73
CA SER A 413 13.64 -33.89 15.30
C SER A 413 14.52 -34.18 16.51
N LEU A 414 14.55 -33.32 17.52
CA LEU A 414 15.31 -33.53 18.75
C LEU A 414 14.85 -34.79 19.49
N ALA A 415 13.54 -35.02 19.61
CA ALA A 415 12.99 -36.18 20.28
C ALA A 415 13.31 -37.52 19.57
N ASP A 416 13.22 -37.52 18.24
CA ASP A 416 13.44 -38.73 17.44
C ASP A 416 14.90 -39.22 17.52
N ARG A 417 15.86 -38.30 17.48
CA ARG A 417 17.29 -38.59 17.67
C ARG A 417 17.71 -38.71 19.12
N ASN A 418 16.79 -38.61 20.08
CA ASN A 418 17.02 -38.70 21.53
C ASN A 418 17.98 -37.61 22.07
N GLU A 419 17.91 -36.41 21.58
CA GLU A 419 18.70 -35.25 21.99
C GLU A 419 17.81 -34.21 22.69
N ASP A 420 18.38 -33.47 23.62
CA ASP A 420 17.82 -32.34 24.36
C ASP A 420 16.29 -32.36 24.58
N PHE A 421 15.83 -33.35 25.33
CA PHE A 421 14.39 -33.51 25.62
C PHE A 421 13.79 -32.29 26.36
N GLU A 422 14.59 -31.51 27.11
CA GLU A 422 14.13 -30.29 27.77
C GLU A 422 13.75 -29.24 26.73
N LEU A 423 14.65 -28.98 25.79
CA LEU A 423 14.39 -28.07 24.66
C LEU A 423 13.24 -28.57 23.79
N ALA A 424 13.23 -29.88 23.46
CA ALA A 424 12.15 -30.48 22.69
C ALA A 424 10.79 -30.26 23.34
N LEU A 425 10.68 -30.44 24.67
CA LEU A 425 9.44 -30.25 25.40
C LEU A 425 9.01 -28.77 25.44
N GLU A 426 9.95 -27.84 25.55
CA GLU A 426 9.68 -26.40 25.51
C GLU A 426 9.14 -25.99 24.14
N LEU A 427 9.81 -26.42 23.06
CA LEU A 427 9.39 -26.17 21.69
C LEU A 427 8.00 -26.74 21.38
N ALA A 428 7.75 -28.00 21.77
CA ALA A 428 6.44 -28.63 21.57
C ALA A 428 5.31 -27.90 22.34
N LYS A 429 5.58 -27.41 23.56
CA LYS A 429 4.64 -26.57 24.29
C LYS A 429 4.35 -25.24 23.59
N ASN A 430 5.37 -24.61 22.97
CA ASN A 430 5.17 -23.39 22.20
C ASN A 430 4.29 -23.66 20.95
N ALA A 431 4.52 -24.79 20.27
CA ALA A 431 3.66 -25.17 19.12
C ALA A 431 2.18 -25.35 19.54
N ILE A 432 1.93 -26.08 20.64
CA ILE A 432 0.56 -26.29 21.15
C ILE A 432 -0.06 -24.98 21.65
N ARG A 433 0.71 -24.10 22.29
CA ARG A 433 0.21 -22.78 22.72
C ARG A 433 -0.29 -21.96 21.55
N LEU A 434 0.40 -22.01 20.40
CA LEU A 434 0.02 -21.31 19.17
C LEU A 434 -1.18 -21.98 18.48
N VAL A 435 -1.19 -23.30 18.41
CA VAL A 435 -2.26 -24.09 17.77
C VAL A 435 -2.71 -25.24 18.69
N PRO A 436 -3.60 -24.98 19.65
CA PRO A 436 -3.96 -25.96 20.71
C PRO A 436 -4.63 -27.24 20.20
N LYS A 437 -5.32 -27.18 19.05
CA LYS A 437 -6.07 -28.34 18.50
C LYS A 437 -5.40 -28.89 17.24
N SER A 438 -4.11 -29.10 17.29
CA SER A 438 -3.35 -29.73 16.20
C SER A 438 -3.01 -31.18 16.57
N ALA A 439 -3.56 -32.14 15.83
CA ALA A 439 -3.27 -33.56 16.07
C ALA A 439 -1.75 -33.85 15.98
N PRO A 440 -1.01 -33.40 14.94
CA PRO A 440 0.45 -33.62 14.86
C PRO A 440 1.21 -33.04 16.06
N TYR A 441 0.81 -31.85 16.58
CA TYR A 441 1.54 -31.23 17.69
C TYR A 441 1.28 -31.92 19.03
N LEU A 442 0.05 -32.38 19.24
CA LEU A 442 -0.30 -33.22 20.39
C LEU A 442 0.42 -34.58 20.34
N ASP A 443 0.57 -35.16 19.16
CA ASP A 443 1.33 -36.40 19.00
C ASP A 443 2.80 -36.20 19.30
N THR A 444 3.42 -35.13 18.80
CA THR A 444 4.82 -34.79 19.06
C THR A 444 5.10 -34.64 20.55
N ILE A 445 4.28 -33.90 21.31
CA ILE A 445 4.51 -33.76 22.76
C ILE A 445 4.29 -35.08 23.48
N GLY A 446 3.32 -35.89 23.05
CA GLY A 446 3.11 -37.25 23.55
C GLY A 446 4.31 -38.15 23.29
N TRP A 447 4.91 -38.07 22.08
CA TRP A 447 6.13 -38.81 21.73
C TRP A 447 7.33 -38.40 22.60
N ILE A 448 7.48 -37.10 22.87
CA ILE A 448 8.53 -36.59 23.78
C ILE A 448 8.34 -37.16 25.20
N TYR A 449 7.12 -37.16 25.73
CA TYR A 449 6.85 -37.79 27.04
C TYR A 449 7.14 -39.29 27.04
N TYR A 450 6.88 -39.99 25.93
CA TYR A 450 7.26 -41.40 25.78
C TYR A 450 8.79 -41.58 25.88
N LYS A 451 9.56 -40.76 25.20
CA LYS A 451 11.04 -40.81 25.28
C LYS A 451 11.57 -40.48 26.68
N LEU A 452 10.84 -39.64 27.42
CA LEU A 452 11.12 -39.34 28.83
C LEU A 452 10.63 -40.43 29.79
N ASN A 453 10.03 -41.54 29.32
CA ASN A 453 9.44 -42.62 30.08
C ASN A 453 8.24 -42.20 30.95
N ASP A 454 7.61 -41.01 30.68
CA ASP A 454 6.33 -40.60 31.28
C ASP A 454 5.18 -41.14 30.42
N TYR A 455 4.96 -42.46 30.54
CA TYR A 455 3.95 -43.16 29.73
C TYR A 455 2.52 -42.68 29.94
N GLU A 456 2.20 -42.13 31.14
CA GLU A 456 0.86 -41.64 31.46
C GLU A 456 0.54 -40.40 30.61
N LYS A 457 1.42 -39.39 30.65
CA LYS A 457 1.24 -38.20 29.85
C LYS A 457 1.34 -38.50 28.34
N ALA A 458 2.24 -39.42 27.96
CA ALA A 458 2.34 -39.83 26.56
C ALA A 458 1.01 -40.35 26.03
N ILE A 459 0.35 -41.28 26.81
CA ILE A 459 -0.96 -41.82 26.42
C ILE A 459 -2.04 -40.75 26.40
N GLU A 460 -2.03 -39.80 27.35
CA GLU A 460 -2.99 -38.70 27.44
C GLU A 460 -2.94 -37.86 26.15
N PHE A 461 -1.76 -37.31 25.82
CA PHE A 461 -1.60 -36.44 24.67
C PHE A 461 -1.85 -37.16 23.33
N ILE A 462 -1.35 -38.40 23.16
CA ILE A 462 -1.55 -39.14 21.90
C ILE A 462 -3.03 -39.50 21.70
N ARG A 463 -3.77 -39.81 22.79
CA ARG A 463 -5.22 -40.05 22.73
C ARG A 463 -5.98 -38.76 22.35
N GLU A 464 -5.58 -37.64 22.92
CA GLU A 464 -6.14 -36.35 22.54
C GLU A 464 -5.89 -36.07 21.03
N SER A 465 -4.67 -36.31 20.54
CA SER A 465 -4.34 -36.25 19.14
C SER A 465 -5.26 -37.14 18.29
N LEU A 466 -5.45 -38.42 18.66
CA LEU A 466 -6.35 -39.34 17.97
C LEU A 466 -7.84 -38.94 18.04
N SER A 467 -8.23 -38.16 19.04
CA SER A 467 -9.60 -37.63 19.10
C SER A 467 -9.87 -36.59 18.01
N ILE A 468 -8.82 -35.97 17.51
CA ILE A 468 -8.86 -34.97 16.42
C ILE A 468 -8.68 -35.65 15.06
N ASP A 469 -7.70 -36.54 14.93
CA ASP A 469 -7.43 -37.33 13.70
C ASP A 469 -7.37 -38.83 14.03
N SER A 470 -8.53 -39.46 14.10
CA SER A 470 -8.69 -40.88 14.48
C SER A 470 -8.16 -41.86 13.44
N SER A 471 -7.94 -41.43 12.20
CA SER A 471 -7.53 -42.29 11.08
C SER A 471 -6.04 -42.29 10.81
N ASN A 472 -5.25 -41.46 11.50
CA ASN A 472 -3.83 -41.30 11.24
C ASN A 472 -3.03 -42.54 11.74
N PRO A 473 -2.42 -43.29 10.82
CA PRO A 473 -1.72 -44.53 11.18
C PRO A 473 -0.46 -44.27 12.03
N VAL A 474 0.23 -43.13 11.83
CA VAL A 474 1.46 -42.81 12.58
C VAL A 474 1.12 -42.57 14.03
N ILE A 475 0.06 -41.80 14.34
CA ILE A 475 -0.38 -41.53 15.70
C ILE A 475 -0.86 -42.83 16.39
N GLN A 476 -1.51 -43.73 15.63
CA GLN A 476 -1.91 -45.05 16.16
C GLN A 476 -0.69 -45.90 16.49
N ASP A 477 0.34 -45.90 15.64
CA ASP A 477 1.57 -46.65 15.88
C ASP A 477 2.32 -46.09 17.10
N HIS A 478 2.35 -44.77 17.28
CA HIS A 478 2.91 -44.14 18.46
C HIS A 478 2.16 -44.59 19.73
N LEU A 479 0.83 -44.57 19.75
CA LEU A 479 0.05 -45.03 20.89
C LEU A 479 0.34 -46.50 21.19
N ASN A 480 0.41 -47.36 20.20
CA ASN A 480 0.70 -48.80 20.39
C ASN A 480 2.10 -49.00 20.96
N ALA A 481 3.09 -48.24 20.50
CA ALA A 481 4.47 -48.29 21.02
C ALA A 481 4.50 -47.90 22.49
N VAL A 482 3.84 -46.81 22.87
CA VAL A 482 3.77 -46.32 24.27
C VAL A 482 3.08 -47.33 25.18
N ILE A 483 1.95 -47.92 24.76
CA ILE A 483 1.22 -48.92 25.56
C ILE A 483 2.06 -50.16 25.76
N LYS A 484 2.75 -50.65 24.73
CA LYS A 484 3.66 -51.77 24.80
C LYS A 484 4.82 -51.54 25.75
N ALA A 485 5.47 -50.36 25.65
CA ALA A 485 6.58 -49.99 26.53
C ALA A 485 6.15 -49.86 27.99
N LYS A 486 4.96 -49.25 28.24
CA LYS A 486 4.39 -49.15 29.57
C LYS A 486 4.15 -50.53 30.19
N SER A 487 3.61 -51.49 29.44
CA SER A 487 3.34 -52.86 29.92
C SER A 487 4.67 -53.60 30.30
N MET A 488 5.72 -53.43 29.52
CA MET A 488 7.05 -54.00 29.80
C MET A 488 7.66 -53.37 31.03
N HIS A 489 7.55 -52.04 31.20
CA HIS A 489 8.09 -51.34 32.34
C HIS A 489 7.41 -51.76 33.68
N VAL A 490 6.08 -52.01 33.65
CA VAL A 490 5.35 -52.54 34.82
C VAL A 490 5.82 -53.95 35.18
N VAL A 491 6.06 -54.83 34.18
CA VAL A 491 6.56 -56.19 34.39
C VAL A 491 7.96 -56.16 35.02
N ASP A 492 8.88 -55.33 34.45
CA ASP A 492 10.25 -55.23 34.97
C ASP A 492 10.29 -54.67 36.39
N LYS A 493 9.48 -53.68 36.76
CA LYS A 493 9.30 -53.20 38.13
C LYS A 493 8.75 -54.28 39.06
N GLY A 494 7.80 -55.07 38.56
CA GLY A 494 7.23 -56.21 39.32
C GLY A 494 8.27 -57.28 39.58
N ILE A 495 9.10 -57.61 38.60
CA ILE A 495 10.19 -58.60 38.77
C ILE A 495 11.26 -58.07 39.75
N GLN A 496 11.66 -56.81 39.64
CA GLN A 496 12.60 -56.19 40.59
C GLN A 496 12.05 -56.12 42.02
N GLN A 497 10.76 -55.81 42.23
CA GLN A 497 10.13 -55.80 43.55
C GLN A 497 9.91 -57.19 44.13
N ALA A 498 9.75 -58.22 43.27
CA ALA A 498 9.60 -59.62 43.71
C ALA A 498 10.95 -60.28 44.10
N GLY A 499 12.08 -59.60 43.94
CA GLY A 499 13.41 -60.14 44.34
C GLY A 499 13.87 -61.33 43.49
N ILE A 500 13.31 -61.54 42.30
CA ILE A 500 13.69 -62.64 41.43
C ILE A 500 14.92 -62.18 40.63
N THR A 501 16.11 -62.42 41.20
CA THR A 501 17.33 -62.34 40.46
C THR A 501 17.41 -63.57 39.54
N ASP A 502 17.40 -63.37 38.23
CA ASP A 502 17.56 -64.45 37.24
C ASP A 502 18.97 -64.99 37.32
N THR A 503 19.14 -66.05 38.16
CA THR A 503 20.35 -66.87 38.22
C THR A 503 20.17 -68.15 37.37
N THR A 504 19.91 -68.01 36.08
CA THR A 504 19.99 -69.09 35.11
C THR A 504 20.87 -68.74 33.92
N LYS A 505 22.17 -68.50 34.19
CA LYS A 505 23.21 -68.94 33.24
C LYS A 505 23.44 -70.40 33.44
N ALA A 506 22.53 -71.24 32.91
CA ALA A 506 22.78 -72.67 32.74
C ALA A 506 23.87 -72.87 31.73
N THR A 507 25.04 -73.20 32.19
CA THR A 507 26.13 -73.81 31.43
C THR A 507 25.64 -75.08 30.75
N LEU A 508 25.49 -75.06 29.43
CA LEU A 508 25.43 -76.26 28.62
C LEU A 508 26.84 -76.78 28.42
N PRO A 509 27.11 -78.09 28.72
CA PRO A 509 28.41 -78.66 28.48
C PRO A 509 28.60 -78.99 26.98
N PHE A 510 29.74 -78.61 26.45
CA PHE A 510 30.26 -79.15 25.20
C PHE A 510 30.36 -80.69 25.34
N LYS A 511 29.79 -81.44 24.38
CA LYS A 511 30.20 -82.78 23.98
C LYS A 511 30.24 -82.89 22.47
N GLU A 512 31.45 -83.13 21.98
CA GLU A 512 31.96 -83.80 20.76
C GLU A 512 31.29 -83.43 19.44
#